data_56402896565fd25cc66a8fa07e86231b
#
_entry.id   56402896565fd25cc66a8fa07e86231b
#
_cell.length_a   1.000
_cell.length_b   1.000
_cell.length_c   1.000
_cell.angle_alpha   90.00
_cell.angle_beta   90.00
_cell.angle_gamma   90.00
#
_symmetry.space_group_name_H-M   'P 1'
#
loop_
_entity.id
_entity.type
_entity.pdbx_description
1 polymer ?
#
loop_
_entity_poly.entity_id
_entity_poly.type
_entity_poly.pdbx_seq_one_letter_code
_entity_poly.pdbx_strand_id
1 'polypeptide(L)'
;MKRLAIFCLFFFVQPTFAIGCINMKDNWIECLAQILKSEGGYVDDPRDNGGATNFGVTKKTYENWVGREVTKEDIKNLTIEDVAPIYKDRYWARVRADELVDGADLLLFDLSVHSGPRRSVKIAQETAGTVVDGLIGPKTVAAINAMDQTEFIKKFSENRLAFYKRIEAWKHFENGFRNRVKKTQIAAQQMVK
;
A
#
# COMPACT_ATOMS: atom_id res chain seq x y z
N MET A 1 16.53 -76.35 13.72
CA MET A 1 17.21 -75.09 13.90
C MET A 1 16.35 -73.99 13.25
N LYS A 2 15.57 -73.26 14.08
CA LYS A 2 14.66 -72.21 13.64
C LYS A 2 15.38 -70.85 13.77
N ARG A 3 15.61 -70.19 12.62
CA ARG A 3 16.19 -68.82 12.60
C ARG A 3 15.06 -67.81 12.87
N LEU A 4 15.22 -67.07 13.98
CA LEU A 4 14.36 -65.96 14.39
C LEU A 4 14.81 -64.72 13.65
N ALA A 5 13.97 -64.15 12.77
CA ALA A 5 14.25 -62.90 12.10
C ALA A 5 13.69 -61.76 12.96
N ILE A 6 14.60 -60.91 13.48
CA ILE A 6 14.25 -59.70 14.23
C ILE A 6 13.95 -58.60 13.21
N PHE A 7 12.69 -58.18 13.16
CA PHE A 7 12.24 -57.05 12.32
C PHE A 7 12.40 -55.79 13.13
N CYS A 8 13.48 -55.02 12.87
CA CYS A 8 13.62 -53.68 13.44
C CYS A 8 12.67 -52.71 12.70
N LEU A 9 11.60 -52.32 13.36
CA LEU A 9 10.73 -51.27 12.91
C LEU A 9 11.40 -49.91 13.18
N PHE A 10 12.01 -49.31 12.16
CA PHE A 10 12.42 -47.89 12.23
C PHE A 10 11.19 -47.00 12.11
N PHE A 11 10.75 -46.42 13.23
CA PHE A 11 9.81 -45.31 13.24
C PHE A 11 10.54 -44.06 12.71
N PHE A 12 10.31 -43.70 11.46
CA PHE A 12 10.67 -42.41 10.92
C PHE A 12 9.69 -41.38 11.50
N VAL A 13 10.10 -40.68 12.56
CA VAL A 13 9.39 -39.48 13.02
C VAL A 13 9.70 -38.38 11.99
N GLN A 14 8.76 -38.14 11.11
CA GLN A 14 8.79 -36.96 10.21
C GLN A 14 8.58 -35.72 11.07
N PRO A 15 9.47 -34.71 10.99
CA PRO A 15 9.16 -33.42 11.60
C PRO A 15 8.00 -32.80 10.81
N THR A 16 6.84 -32.76 11.40
CA THR A 16 5.73 -31.92 10.94
C THR A 16 6.13 -30.47 11.14
N PHE A 17 6.74 -29.88 10.11
CA PHE A 17 6.74 -28.44 9.99
C PHE A 17 5.28 -28.01 9.84
N ALA A 18 4.69 -27.59 10.95
CA ALA A 18 3.48 -26.79 10.93
C ALA A 18 3.87 -25.47 10.23
N ILE A 19 3.71 -25.43 8.90
CA ILE A 19 3.60 -24.17 8.19
C ILE A 19 2.34 -23.55 8.76
N GLY A 20 2.52 -22.68 9.77
CA GLY A 20 1.46 -21.79 10.21
C GLY A 20 0.97 -21.09 8.95
N CYS A 21 -0.27 -21.36 8.58
CA CYS A 21 -0.99 -20.52 7.64
C CYS A 21 -0.93 -19.12 8.23
N ILE A 22 0.04 -18.32 7.79
CA ILE A 22 0.00 -16.87 7.94
C ILE A 22 -1.27 -16.52 7.15
N ASN A 23 -2.35 -16.27 7.89
CA ASN A 23 -3.58 -15.75 7.34
C ASN A 23 -3.22 -14.32 6.89
N MET A 24 -2.65 -14.19 5.69
CA MET A 24 -2.37 -12.91 5.06
C MET A 24 -3.74 -12.32 4.76
N LYS A 25 -4.17 -11.46 5.66
CA LYS A 25 -5.40 -10.72 5.53
C LYS A 25 -5.24 -9.83 4.31
N ASP A 26 -5.97 -10.13 3.27
CA ASP A 26 -5.92 -9.34 2.04
C ASP A 26 -6.70 -8.02 2.26
N ASN A 27 -6.01 -7.03 2.84
CA ASN A 27 -6.55 -5.68 3.04
C ASN A 27 -6.60 -4.88 1.74
N TRP A 28 -6.09 -5.45 0.64
CA TRP A 28 -5.97 -4.75 -0.64
C TRP A 28 -7.28 -4.09 -1.10
N ILE A 29 -8.37 -4.85 -1.10
CA ILE A 29 -9.68 -4.35 -1.60
C ILE A 29 -10.21 -3.22 -0.72
N GLU A 30 -10.09 -3.35 0.59
CA GLU A 30 -10.53 -2.33 1.55
C GLU A 30 -9.68 -1.06 1.41
N CYS A 31 -8.36 -1.21 1.36
CA CYS A 31 -7.43 -0.09 1.15
C CYS A 31 -7.68 0.62 -0.18
N LEU A 32 -7.87 -0.13 -1.28
CA LEU A 32 -8.19 0.45 -2.58
C LEU A 32 -9.49 1.24 -2.54
N ALA A 33 -10.54 0.68 -1.93
CA ALA A 33 -11.81 1.38 -1.78
C ALA A 33 -11.67 2.70 -1.01
N GLN A 34 -10.83 2.74 0.03
CA GLN A 34 -10.53 3.98 0.77
C GLN A 34 -9.81 5.01 -0.09
N ILE A 35 -8.84 4.60 -0.92
CA ILE A 35 -8.14 5.50 -1.85
C ILE A 35 -9.12 6.08 -2.86
N LEU A 36 -9.89 5.23 -3.54
CA LEU A 36 -10.80 5.66 -4.61
C LEU A 36 -11.92 6.60 -4.12
N LYS A 37 -12.31 6.54 -2.84
CA LYS A 37 -13.21 7.56 -2.24
C LYS A 37 -12.60 8.96 -2.21
N SER A 38 -11.28 9.06 -2.24
CA SER A 38 -10.54 10.33 -2.18
C SER A 38 -10.11 10.81 -3.57
N GLU A 39 -10.05 9.91 -4.54
CA GLU A 39 -9.76 10.24 -5.94
C GLU A 39 -11.09 10.63 -6.63
N GLY A 40 -11.07 11.68 -7.43
CA GLY A 40 -12.27 12.18 -8.09
C GLY A 40 -12.85 11.22 -9.12
N GLY A 41 -14.09 11.48 -9.55
CA GLY A 41 -14.70 10.84 -10.72
C GLY A 41 -14.09 11.31 -12.04
N TYR A 42 -14.81 11.09 -13.14
CA TYR A 42 -14.37 11.52 -14.46
C TYR A 42 -14.23 13.05 -14.55
N VAL A 43 -13.08 13.50 -15.04
CA VAL A 43 -12.75 14.90 -15.36
C VAL A 43 -12.09 14.96 -16.73
N ASP A 44 -12.50 15.90 -17.57
CA ASP A 44 -11.87 16.20 -18.86
C ASP A 44 -11.62 17.72 -18.94
N ASP A 45 -10.50 18.15 -18.33
CA ASP A 45 -10.07 19.55 -18.39
C ASP A 45 -9.06 19.71 -19.53
N PRO A 46 -9.37 20.53 -20.57
CA PRO A 46 -8.45 20.77 -21.70
C PRO A 46 -7.09 21.36 -21.29
N ARG A 47 -6.98 21.91 -20.07
CA ARG A 47 -5.74 22.47 -19.53
C ARG A 47 -4.84 21.41 -18.89
N ASP A 48 -5.37 20.21 -18.66
CA ASP A 48 -4.61 19.09 -18.11
C ASP A 48 -3.86 18.36 -19.22
N ASN A 49 -2.51 18.44 -19.19
CA ASN A 49 -1.65 17.74 -20.13
C ASN A 49 -1.76 16.21 -20.08
N GLY A 50 -2.37 15.66 -19.04
CA GLY A 50 -2.65 14.23 -18.89
C GLY A 50 -3.88 13.75 -19.65
N GLY A 51 -4.72 14.69 -20.13
CA GLY A 51 -6.00 14.42 -20.78
C GLY A 51 -7.09 14.00 -19.79
N ALA A 52 -8.15 13.38 -20.32
CA ALA A 52 -9.25 12.90 -19.48
C ALA A 52 -8.74 11.98 -18.36
N THR A 53 -9.33 12.11 -17.18
CA THR A 53 -8.95 11.35 -15.96
C THR A 53 -10.20 10.72 -15.36
N ASN A 54 -10.10 9.48 -14.89
CA ASN A 54 -11.14 8.82 -14.10
C ASN A 54 -10.50 7.93 -13.05
N PHE A 55 -11.08 7.86 -11.86
CA PHE A 55 -10.51 7.17 -10.70
C PHE A 55 -9.02 7.52 -10.45
N GLY A 56 -8.61 8.79 -10.67
CA GLY A 56 -7.22 9.22 -10.53
C GLY A 56 -6.26 8.70 -11.62
N VAL A 57 -6.76 7.98 -12.62
CA VAL A 57 -5.95 7.45 -13.75
C VAL A 57 -6.17 8.34 -14.97
N THR A 58 -5.08 9.02 -15.42
CA THR A 58 -5.12 9.83 -16.62
C THR A 58 -5.12 8.96 -17.88
N LYS A 59 -5.65 9.51 -19.00
CA LYS A 59 -5.62 8.88 -20.33
C LYS A 59 -4.21 8.37 -20.66
N LYS A 60 -3.20 9.21 -20.51
CA LYS A 60 -1.80 8.84 -20.77
C LYS A 60 -1.30 7.70 -19.88
N THR A 61 -1.73 7.68 -18.62
CA THR A 61 -1.37 6.59 -17.69
C THR A 61 -1.99 5.28 -18.12
N TYR A 62 -3.26 5.32 -18.55
CA TYR A 62 -3.97 4.13 -19.00
C TYR A 62 -3.43 3.60 -20.34
N GLU A 63 -3.14 4.48 -21.30
CA GLU A 63 -2.49 4.12 -22.58
C GLU A 63 -1.15 3.38 -22.37
N ASN A 64 -0.32 3.90 -21.47
CA ASN A 64 0.96 3.26 -21.11
C ASN A 64 0.75 1.89 -20.44
N TRP A 65 -0.36 1.71 -19.74
CA TRP A 65 -0.68 0.46 -19.07
C TRP A 65 -1.16 -0.62 -20.06
N VAL A 66 -2.06 -0.25 -20.95
CA VAL A 66 -2.65 -1.19 -21.93
C VAL A 66 -1.82 -1.35 -23.20
N GLY A 67 -0.81 -0.49 -23.41
CA GLY A 67 0.09 -0.54 -24.57
C GLY A 67 -0.56 -0.13 -25.90
N ARG A 68 -1.67 0.62 -25.86
CA ARG A 68 -2.37 1.13 -27.03
C ARG A 68 -2.99 2.51 -26.79
N GLU A 69 -3.28 3.22 -27.83
CA GLU A 69 -4.10 4.44 -27.74
C GLU A 69 -5.52 4.11 -27.26
N VAL A 70 -6.09 5.01 -26.48
CA VAL A 70 -7.47 4.93 -25.98
C VAL A 70 -8.20 6.25 -26.24
N THR A 71 -9.53 6.19 -26.30
CA THR A 71 -10.40 7.36 -26.45
C THR A 71 -10.74 7.99 -25.11
N LYS A 72 -11.28 9.21 -25.10
CA LYS A 72 -11.83 9.82 -23.86
C LYS A 72 -13.02 9.01 -23.31
N GLU A 73 -13.78 8.40 -24.19
CA GLU A 73 -14.92 7.55 -23.80
C GLU A 73 -14.45 6.27 -23.09
N ASP A 74 -13.32 5.67 -23.53
CA ASP A 74 -12.70 4.55 -22.82
C ASP A 74 -12.34 4.95 -21.38
N ILE A 75 -11.76 6.15 -21.18
CA ILE A 75 -11.43 6.65 -19.84
C ILE A 75 -12.66 6.90 -18.99
N LYS A 76 -13.71 7.47 -19.57
CA LYS A 76 -14.98 7.73 -18.89
C LYS A 76 -15.64 6.46 -18.38
N ASN A 77 -15.52 5.38 -19.16
CA ASN A 77 -16.12 4.08 -18.87
C ASN A 77 -15.22 3.13 -18.05
N LEU A 78 -14.04 3.59 -17.57
CA LEU A 78 -13.20 2.78 -16.69
C LEU A 78 -13.97 2.31 -15.47
N THR A 79 -13.77 1.07 -15.10
CA THR A 79 -14.28 0.44 -13.88
C THR A 79 -13.18 0.34 -12.80
N ILE A 80 -13.56 -0.03 -11.60
CA ILE A 80 -12.58 -0.30 -10.52
C ILE A 80 -11.66 -1.46 -10.91
N GLU A 81 -12.20 -2.48 -11.58
CA GLU A 81 -11.47 -3.65 -12.06
C GLU A 81 -10.37 -3.27 -13.06
N ASP A 82 -10.62 -2.25 -13.90
CA ASP A 82 -9.64 -1.76 -14.88
C ASP A 82 -8.48 -1.01 -14.21
N VAL A 83 -8.76 -0.25 -13.14
CA VAL A 83 -7.74 0.58 -12.48
C VAL A 83 -7.03 -0.13 -11.34
N ALA A 84 -7.65 -1.12 -10.71
CA ALA A 84 -7.08 -1.85 -9.57
C ALA A 84 -5.68 -2.44 -9.84
N PRO A 85 -5.41 -3.09 -11.00
CA PRO A 85 -4.07 -3.61 -11.32
C PRO A 85 -3.02 -2.50 -11.41
N ILE A 86 -3.39 -1.30 -11.90
CA ILE A 86 -2.51 -0.14 -12.00
C ILE A 86 -2.10 0.33 -10.61
N TYR A 87 -3.08 0.46 -9.70
CA TYR A 87 -2.84 0.84 -8.31
C TYR A 87 -2.00 -0.20 -7.56
N LYS A 88 -2.25 -1.50 -7.83
CA LYS A 88 -1.50 -2.58 -7.22
C LYS A 88 -0.04 -2.56 -7.64
N ASP A 89 0.26 -2.46 -8.94
CA ASP A 89 1.64 -2.45 -9.45
C ASP A 89 2.39 -1.16 -9.09
N ARG A 90 1.77 0.00 -9.31
CA ARG A 90 2.48 1.29 -9.21
C ARG A 90 2.67 1.80 -7.79
N TYR A 91 1.81 1.40 -6.87
CA TYR A 91 1.79 1.96 -5.51
C TYR A 91 1.83 0.90 -4.41
N TRP A 92 0.91 -0.07 -4.40
CA TRP A 92 0.78 -1.07 -3.35
C TRP A 92 2.03 -1.97 -3.26
N ALA A 93 2.41 -2.59 -4.37
CA ALA A 93 3.58 -3.46 -4.43
C ALA A 93 4.88 -2.68 -4.19
N ARG A 94 4.94 -1.40 -4.61
CA ARG A 94 6.13 -0.56 -4.43
C ARG A 94 6.45 -0.22 -2.98
N VAL A 95 5.47 -0.30 -2.10
CA VAL A 95 5.64 -0.12 -0.65
C VAL A 95 5.56 -1.45 0.11
N ARG A 96 5.52 -2.59 -0.60
CA ARG A 96 5.42 -3.96 -0.04
C ARG A 96 4.26 -4.09 0.95
N ALA A 97 3.11 -3.49 0.61
CA ALA A 97 2.00 -3.38 1.52
C ALA A 97 1.43 -4.75 1.95
N ASP A 98 1.51 -5.79 1.09
CA ASP A 98 1.13 -7.16 1.44
C ASP A 98 1.91 -7.75 2.64
N GLU A 99 3.07 -7.18 2.98
CA GLU A 99 3.94 -7.65 4.05
C GLU A 99 3.84 -6.81 5.33
N LEU A 100 3.01 -5.77 5.32
CA LEU A 100 2.85 -4.86 6.44
C LEU A 100 1.68 -5.26 7.33
N VAL A 101 1.77 -4.88 8.60
CA VAL A 101 0.66 -5.02 9.56
C VAL A 101 -0.51 -4.11 9.21
N ASP A 102 -1.70 -4.50 9.67
CA ASP A 102 -2.96 -3.77 9.45
C ASP A 102 -2.81 -2.30 9.81
N GLY A 103 -3.29 -1.41 8.94
CA GLY A 103 -3.22 0.03 9.09
C GLY A 103 -1.91 0.66 8.60
N ALA A 104 -0.75 0.01 8.76
CA ALA A 104 0.52 0.47 8.17
C ALA A 104 0.46 0.36 6.64
N ASP A 105 -0.10 -0.72 6.12
CA ASP A 105 -0.35 -0.96 4.71
C ASP A 105 -1.17 0.17 4.07
N LEU A 106 -2.31 0.55 4.67
CA LEU A 106 -3.15 1.66 4.23
C LEU A 106 -2.41 2.99 4.24
N LEU A 107 -1.67 3.29 5.32
CA LEU A 107 -0.95 4.57 5.46
C LEU A 107 0.14 4.72 4.39
N LEU A 108 0.94 3.68 4.18
CA LEU A 108 2.00 3.70 3.17
C LEU A 108 1.39 3.75 1.77
N PHE A 109 0.33 3.01 1.51
CA PHE A 109 -0.35 3.01 0.22
C PHE A 109 -0.98 4.38 -0.10
N ASP A 110 -1.73 5.00 0.82
CA ASP A 110 -2.33 6.31 0.59
C ASP A 110 -1.28 7.38 0.31
N LEU A 111 -0.19 7.39 1.09
CA LEU A 111 0.90 8.34 0.84
C LEU A 111 1.66 8.02 -0.45
N SER A 112 1.78 6.76 -0.82
CA SER A 112 2.37 6.32 -2.09
C SER A 112 1.60 6.86 -3.29
N VAL A 113 0.29 6.77 -3.26
CA VAL A 113 -0.58 7.35 -4.30
C VAL A 113 -0.45 8.87 -4.35
N HIS A 114 -0.50 9.53 -3.21
CA HIS A 114 -0.53 10.99 -3.15
C HIS A 114 0.83 11.69 -3.38
N SER A 115 1.94 11.08 -2.97
CA SER A 115 3.27 11.73 -2.99
C SER A 115 4.39 10.85 -3.55
N GLY A 116 4.02 9.70 -4.10
CA GLY A 116 4.93 8.72 -4.69
C GLY A 116 5.50 7.71 -3.68
N PRO A 117 5.80 6.48 -4.14
CA PRO A 117 6.25 5.38 -3.28
C PRO A 117 7.51 5.71 -2.47
N ARG A 118 8.50 6.33 -3.12
CA ARG A 118 9.78 6.66 -2.45
C ARG A 118 9.58 7.60 -1.26
N ARG A 119 8.66 8.56 -1.36
CA ARG A 119 8.35 9.49 -0.26
C ARG A 119 7.65 8.76 0.87
N SER A 120 6.69 7.92 0.54
CA SER A 120 5.98 7.09 1.51
C SER A 120 6.95 6.22 2.31
N VAL A 121 7.87 5.53 1.62
CA VAL A 121 8.89 4.69 2.26
C VAL A 121 9.81 5.50 3.17
N LYS A 122 10.27 6.68 2.75
CA LYS A 122 11.13 7.53 3.60
C LYS A 122 10.45 7.91 4.91
N ILE A 123 9.18 8.31 4.85
CA ILE A 123 8.43 8.67 6.07
C ILE A 123 8.21 7.44 6.96
N ALA A 124 7.97 6.26 6.37
CA ALA A 124 7.88 5.01 7.13
C ALA A 124 9.21 4.65 7.82
N GLN A 125 10.33 4.83 7.13
CA GLN A 125 11.67 4.62 7.66
C GLN A 125 12.01 5.58 8.81
N GLU A 126 11.70 6.87 8.66
CA GLU A 126 11.81 7.86 9.74
C GLU A 126 10.97 7.44 10.96
N THR A 127 9.75 6.96 10.72
CA THR A 127 8.83 6.53 11.77
C THR A 127 9.33 5.30 12.52
N ALA A 128 9.87 4.31 11.78
CA ALA A 128 10.36 3.06 12.34
C ALA A 128 11.83 3.12 12.81
N GLY A 129 12.50 4.29 12.71
CA GLY A 129 13.87 4.47 13.14
C GLY A 129 14.90 3.70 12.34
N THR A 130 14.64 3.46 11.05
CA THR A 130 15.57 2.76 10.15
C THR A 130 16.32 3.74 9.23
N VAL A 131 17.24 3.22 8.40
CA VAL A 131 17.95 4.04 7.41
C VAL A 131 16.98 4.63 6.42
N VAL A 132 17.00 5.96 6.24
CA VAL A 132 16.07 6.73 5.40
C VAL A 132 16.62 6.88 3.98
N ASP A 133 16.62 5.77 3.22
CA ASP A 133 17.09 5.74 1.81
C ASP A 133 15.94 5.76 0.79
N GLY A 134 14.72 5.46 1.23
CA GLY A 134 13.52 5.37 0.38
C GLY A 134 13.42 4.05 -0.39
N LEU A 135 14.14 3.00 0.07
CA LEU A 135 14.08 1.64 -0.45
C LEU A 135 13.49 0.72 0.62
N ILE A 136 12.33 0.13 0.33
CA ILE A 136 11.68 -0.76 1.30
C ILE A 136 12.18 -2.20 1.15
N GLY A 137 13.07 -2.60 2.05
CA GLY A 137 13.60 -3.96 2.14
C GLY A 137 13.05 -4.72 3.35
N PRO A 138 13.44 -6.00 3.52
CA PRO A 138 12.98 -6.83 4.64
C PRO A 138 13.26 -6.20 6.01
N LYS A 139 14.39 -5.49 6.18
CA LYS A 139 14.73 -4.79 7.42
C LYS A 139 13.74 -3.68 7.76
N THR A 140 13.32 -2.88 6.76
CA THR A 140 12.32 -1.82 6.95
C THR A 140 10.96 -2.42 7.29
N VAL A 141 10.52 -3.47 6.56
CA VAL A 141 9.26 -4.17 6.84
C VAL A 141 9.26 -4.74 8.26
N ALA A 142 10.33 -5.44 8.65
CA ALA A 142 10.44 -6.01 9.99
C ALA A 142 10.39 -4.93 11.09
N ALA A 143 11.05 -3.79 10.88
CA ALA A 143 11.03 -2.69 11.85
C ALA A 143 9.64 -2.07 11.99
N ILE A 144 8.93 -1.86 10.88
CA ILE A 144 7.54 -1.37 10.90
C ILE A 144 6.65 -2.36 11.66
N ASN A 145 6.73 -3.66 11.33
CA ASN A 145 5.87 -4.70 11.89
C ASN A 145 6.20 -5.00 13.37
N ALA A 146 7.39 -4.64 13.86
CA ALA A 146 7.78 -4.79 15.26
C ALA A 146 7.29 -3.65 16.17
N MET A 147 6.84 -2.52 15.60
CA MET A 147 6.28 -1.42 16.38
C MET A 147 4.86 -1.75 16.86
N ASP A 148 4.45 -1.12 17.97
CA ASP A 148 3.03 -1.03 18.28
C ASP A 148 2.29 -0.32 17.14
N GLN A 149 1.21 -0.95 16.66
CA GLN A 149 0.48 -0.47 15.47
C GLN A 149 -0.12 0.92 15.70
N THR A 150 -0.69 1.16 16.88
CA THR A 150 -1.29 2.45 17.23
C THR A 150 -0.23 3.55 17.28
N GLU A 151 0.93 3.24 17.84
CA GLU A 151 2.07 4.16 17.90
C GLU A 151 2.61 4.44 16.50
N PHE A 152 2.77 3.42 15.65
CA PHE A 152 3.21 3.60 14.28
C PHE A 152 2.26 4.52 13.49
N ILE A 153 0.94 4.24 13.54
CA ILE A 153 -0.09 5.03 12.86
C ILE A 153 -0.02 6.50 13.29
N LYS A 154 0.11 6.76 14.59
CA LYS A 154 0.21 8.11 15.12
C LYS A 154 1.46 8.82 14.62
N LYS A 155 2.64 8.23 14.83
CA LYS A 155 3.94 8.83 14.44
C LYS A 155 4.05 9.02 12.93
N PHE A 156 3.60 8.05 12.13
CA PHE A 156 3.60 8.18 10.66
C PHE A 156 2.73 9.37 10.21
N SER A 157 1.56 9.53 10.81
CA SER A 157 0.65 10.64 10.49
C SER A 157 1.26 12.00 10.86
N GLU A 158 1.94 12.09 12.01
CA GLU A 158 2.66 13.27 12.44
C GLU A 158 3.82 13.62 11.48
N ASN A 159 4.65 12.65 11.12
CA ASN A 159 5.76 12.82 10.18
C ASN A 159 5.26 13.20 8.78
N ARG A 160 4.16 12.58 8.32
CA ARG A 160 3.51 12.94 7.06
C ARG A 160 3.02 14.39 7.08
N LEU A 161 2.39 14.83 8.16
CA LEU A 161 1.93 16.21 8.30
C LEU A 161 3.11 17.19 8.34
N ALA A 162 4.19 16.84 9.05
CA ALA A 162 5.42 17.62 9.06
C ALA A 162 6.06 17.75 7.68
N PHE A 163 6.01 16.68 6.87
CA PHE A 163 6.43 16.73 5.47
C PHE A 163 5.56 17.70 4.65
N TYR A 164 4.24 17.62 4.75
CA TYR A 164 3.35 18.51 3.98
C TYR A 164 3.56 19.99 4.33
N LYS A 165 3.82 20.32 5.59
CA LYS A 165 4.11 21.71 6.01
C LYS A 165 5.35 22.32 5.34
N ARG A 166 6.24 21.50 4.79
CA ARG A 166 7.49 21.94 4.14
C ARG A 166 7.39 22.12 2.63
N ILE A 167 6.30 21.65 1.99
CA ILE A 167 6.11 21.81 0.56
C ILE A 167 5.33 23.07 0.22
N GLU A 168 5.62 23.67 -0.94
CA GLU A 168 5.00 24.93 -1.39
C GLU A 168 3.47 24.84 -1.47
N ALA A 169 2.95 23.68 -1.92
CA ALA A 169 1.52 23.44 -2.01
C ALA A 169 0.77 23.57 -0.68
N TRP A 170 1.47 23.46 0.46
CA TRP A 170 0.87 23.65 1.79
C TRP A 170 0.13 24.98 1.90
N LYS A 171 0.70 26.07 1.38
CA LYS A 171 0.11 27.42 1.47
C LYS A 171 -1.29 27.50 0.85
N HIS A 172 -1.56 26.65 -0.14
CA HIS A 172 -2.81 26.67 -0.90
C HIS A 172 -3.78 25.55 -0.47
N PHE A 173 -3.26 24.43 0.04
CA PHE A 173 -4.03 23.21 0.28
C PHE A 173 -3.93 22.68 1.71
N GLU A 174 -3.59 23.52 2.69
CA GLU A 174 -3.42 23.11 4.08
C GLU A 174 -4.59 22.26 4.62
N ASN A 175 -5.82 22.75 4.44
CA ASN A 175 -7.01 22.04 4.92
C ASN A 175 -7.21 20.70 4.25
N GLY A 176 -6.90 20.58 2.94
CA GLY A 176 -6.94 19.34 2.19
C GLY A 176 -5.94 18.30 2.75
N PHE A 177 -4.70 18.71 2.96
CA PHE A 177 -3.66 17.86 3.55
C PHE A 177 -4.01 17.40 4.96
N ARG A 178 -4.46 18.32 5.84
CA ARG A 178 -4.88 17.97 7.21
C ARG A 178 -6.04 16.97 7.21
N ASN A 179 -7.04 17.21 6.38
CA ASN A 179 -8.21 16.35 6.29
C ASN A 179 -7.84 14.96 5.75
N ARG A 180 -6.97 14.88 4.73
CA ARG A 180 -6.51 13.59 4.19
C ARG A 180 -5.75 12.80 5.26
N VAL A 181 -4.77 13.43 5.94
CA VAL A 181 -4.01 12.77 7.02
C VAL A 181 -4.95 12.26 8.12
N LYS A 182 -5.87 13.10 8.59
CA LYS A 182 -6.83 12.70 9.64
C LYS A 182 -7.74 11.56 9.22
N LYS A 183 -8.30 11.61 8.01
CA LYS A 183 -9.18 10.54 7.48
C LYS A 183 -8.44 9.22 7.33
N THR A 184 -7.23 9.24 6.77
CA THR A 184 -6.42 8.03 6.59
C THR A 184 -5.97 7.46 7.94
N GLN A 185 -5.61 8.32 8.90
CA GLN A 185 -5.25 7.89 10.25
C GLN A 185 -6.42 7.18 10.96
N ILE A 186 -7.63 7.76 10.90
CA ILE A 186 -8.82 7.13 11.51
C ILE A 186 -9.12 5.78 10.85
N ALA A 187 -9.08 5.72 9.51
CA ALA A 187 -9.30 4.47 8.79
C ALA A 187 -8.26 3.40 9.18
N ALA A 188 -6.98 3.77 9.24
CA ALA A 188 -5.92 2.86 9.65
C ALA A 188 -6.10 2.35 11.11
N GLN A 189 -6.54 3.23 12.03
CA GLN A 189 -6.84 2.83 13.41
C GLN A 189 -8.00 1.84 13.51
N GLN A 190 -9.00 1.93 12.63
CA GLN A 190 -10.12 0.98 12.58
C GLN A 190 -9.72 -0.40 12.05
N MET A 191 -8.61 -0.52 11.33
CA MET A 191 -8.06 -1.80 10.86
C MET A 191 -7.30 -2.55 11.94
N VAL A 192 -6.80 -1.85 12.97
CA VAL A 192 -6.09 -2.47 14.11
C VAL A 192 -7.10 -3.18 15.00
N LYS A 193 -6.89 -4.49 15.24
CA LYS A 193 -7.73 -5.36 16.05
C LYS A 193 -7.12 -5.68 17.41
#